data_3fb3ebe80737a6911400c5a1ed9e38b4
#
_entry.id   3fb3ebe80737a6911400c5a1ed9e38b4
#
_cell.length_a   1.000
_cell.length_b   1.000
_cell.length_c   1.000
_cell.angle_alpha   90.00
_cell.angle_beta   90.00
_cell.angle_gamma   90.00
#
_symmetry.space_group_name_H-M   'P 1'
#
loop_
_entity.id
_entity.type
_entity.pdbx_description
1 polymer ?
#
loop_
_entity_poly.entity_id
_entity_poly.type
_entity_poly.pdbx_seq_one_letter_code
_entity_poly.pdbx_strand_id
1 'polypeptide(L)'
;MPDIALIGDRNFLFEKLFEGIGTSYQFLQPTVLGSPFLPKFKMIMIPTGFANPQYSKTLPMLQRLRSNIAGFVRDGGILTIFGPLVPEHNYEWLPLPLKYVCELSSQIITATEHECSCLCCTLTPECDGYLLPGEGFETVLKDPKGRAVLVVGKYGQGLIVATSVHEFPAAEYIRWALGKAKSSKL
;
A
#
# COMPACT_ATOMS: atom_id res chain seq x y z
N MET A 1 2.34 -20.25 -7.37
CA MET A 1 2.22 -19.62 -6.03
C MET A 1 1.63 -18.23 -6.25
N PRO A 2 0.77 -17.72 -5.37
CA PRO A 2 0.20 -16.39 -5.54
C PRO A 2 1.28 -15.32 -5.44
N ASP A 3 1.22 -14.33 -6.34
CA ASP A 3 2.17 -13.21 -6.36
C ASP A 3 1.77 -12.13 -5.35
N ILE A 4 0.45 -11.91 -5.15
CA ILE A 4 -0.09 -10.85 -4.31
C ILE A 4 -0.82 -11.42 -3.10
N ALA A 5 -0.52 -10.90 -1.91
CA ALA A 5 -1.36 -11.03 -0.72
C ALA A 5 -2.26 -9.80 -0.60
N LEU A 6 -3.56 -9.97 -0.78
CA LEU A 6 -4.57 -8.93 -0.54
C LEU A 6 -5.07 -9.06 0.89
N ILE A 7 -4.78 -8.10 1.76
CA ILE A 7 -5.13 -8.16 3.19
C ILE A 7 -6.41 -7.37 3.45
N GLY A 8 -7.39 -7.98 4.10
CA GLY A 8 -8.62 -7.29 4.50
C GLY A 8 -9.63 -8.19 5.18
N ASP A 9 -10.74 -7.60 5.64
CA ASP A 9 -11.83 -8.31 6.31
C ASP A 9 -12.93 -8.75 5.36
N ARG A 10 -12.96 -8.21 4.15
CA ARG A 10 -13.98 -8.45 3.12
C ARG A 10 -13.32 -8.62 1.77
N ASN A 11 -14.01 -9.29 0.85
CA ASN A 11 -13.61 -9.31 -0.55
C ASN A 11 -13.76 -7.89 -1.13
N PHE A 12 -12.70 -7.39 -1.72
CA PHE A 12 -12.66 -6.10 -2.37
C PHE A 12 -12.72 -6.28 -3.90
N LEU A 13 -13.15 -5.24 -4.60
CA LEU A 13 -13.14 -5.22 -6.07
C LEU A 13 -11.71 -5.33 -6.69
N PHE A 14 -10.67 -5.26 -5.88
CA PHE A 14 -9.28 -5.56 -6.29
C PHE A 14 -9.11 -6.93 -6.94
N GLU A 15 -9.91 -7.92 -6.53
CA GLU A 15 -9.90 -9.26 -7.12
C GLU A 15 -10.18 -9.21 -8.62
N LYS A 16 -11.19 -8.44 -9.04
CA LYS A 16 -11.52 -8.24 -10.45
C LYS A 16 -10.39 -7.59 -11.24
N LEU A 17 -9.67 -6.65 -10.62
CA LEU A 17 -8.49 -6.05 -11.24
C LEU A 17 -7.40 -7.10 -11.45
N PHE A 18 -7.09 -7.92 -10.45
CA PHE A 18 -6.06 -8.94 -10.55
C PHE A 18 -6.41 -10.02 -11.58
N GLU A 19 -7.67 -10.47 -11.61
CA GLU A 19 -8.17 -11.40 -12.62
C GLU A 19 -8.07 -10.81 -14.02
N GLY A 20 -8.43 -9.53 -14.20
CA GLY A 20 -8.38 -8.83 -15.48
C GLY A 20 -6.98 -8.67 -16.05
N ILE A 21 -5.96 -8.62 -15.20
CA ILE A 21 -4.55 -8.54 -15.62
C ILE A 21 -3.83 -9.90 -15.60
N GLY A 22 -4.53 -10.97 -15.23
CA GLY A 22 -3.99 -12.32 -15.19
C GLY A 22 -2.96 -12.54 -14.08
N THR A 23 -3.05 -11.81 -12.95
CA THR A 23 -2.12 -11.91 -11.84
C THR A 23 -2.69 -12.82 -10.74
N SER A 24 -1.84 -13.71 -10.23
CA SER A 24 -2.22 -14.61 -9.14
C SER A 24 -2.24 -13.88 -7.80
N TYR A 25 -3.31 -14.03 -7.04
CA TYR A 25 -3.45 -13.41 -5.73
C TYR A 25 -4.03 -14.39 -4.71
N GLN A 26 -3.88 -14.05 -3.44
CA GLN A 26 -4.55 -14.72 -2.33
C GLN A 26 -5.13 -13.65 -1.39
N PHE A 27 -6.43 -13.74 -1.14
CA PHE A 27 -7.08 -12.95 -0.12
C PHE A 27 -6.75 -13.51 1.26
N LEU A 28 -6.26 -12.64 2.16
CA LEU A 28 -5.88 -13.00 3.52
C LEU A 28 -6.70 -12.18 4.53
N GLN A 29 -7.48 -12.88 5.32
CA GLN A 29 -8.11 -12.26 6.48
C GLN A 29 -7.03 -11.88 7.52
N PRO A 30 -7.22 -10.78 8.28
CA PRO A 30 -6.25 -10.35 9.29
C PRO A 30 -5.87 -11.45 10.30
N THR A 31 -6.80 -12.32 10.64
CA THR A 31 -6.61 -13.42 11.61
C THR A 31 -5.61 -14.48 11.18
N VAL A 32 -5.36 -14.63 9.87
CA VAL A 32 -4.41 -15.63 9.35
C VAL A 32 -3.02 -15.06 9.12
N LEU A 33 -2.86 -13.74 9.25
CA LEU A 33 -1.55 -13.10 9.11
C LEU A 33 -0.58 -13.62 10.18
N GLY A 34 0.66 -13.86 9.77
CA GLY A 34 1.69 -14.44 10.66
C GLY A 34 1.59 -15.95 10.81
N SER A 35 0.69 -16.62 10.10
CA SER A 35 0.69 -18.09 10.03
C SER A 35 1.98 -18.59 9.35
N PRO A 36 2.68 -19.59 9.93
CA PRO A 36 3.89 -20.15 9.31
C PRO A 36 3.60 -20.87 7.98
N PHE A 37 2.35 -21.20 7.70
CA PHE A 37 1.91 -21.92 6.51
C PHE A 37 1.60 -21.00 5.33
N LEU A 38 1.64 -19.68 5.50
CA LEU A 38 1.46 -18.76 4.38
C LEU A 38 2.55 -18.97 3.32
N PRO A 39 2.21 -18.92 2.03
CA PRO A 39 3.21 -18.95 0.97
C PRO A 39 4.07 -17.68 0.99
N LYS A 40 5.09 -17.65 0.13
CA LYS A 40 5.80 -16.41 -0.18
C LYS A 40 4.99 -15.57 -1.17
N PHE A 41 5.07 -14.26 -1.02
CA PHE A 41 4.45 -13.29 -1.92
C PHE A 41 5.50 -12.32 -2.47
N LYS A 42 5.24 -11.72 -3.62
CA LYS A 42 6.01 -10.60 -4.14
C LYS A 42 5.49 -9.26 -3.60
N MET A 43 4.16 -9.15 -3.47
CA MET A 43 3.50 -7.93 -3.04
C MET A 43 2.49 -8.22 -1.93
N ILE A 44 2.44 -7.33 -0.95
CA ILE A 44 1.33 -7.21 -0.01
C ILE A 44 0.56 -5.95 -0.38
N MET A 45 -0.77 -6.05 -0.49
CA MET A 45 -1.65 -4.93 -0.73
C MET A 45 -2.63 -4.78 0.42
N ILE A 46 -2.66 -3.58 1.01
CA ILE A 46 -3.57 -3.20 2.09
C ILE A 46 -4.52 -2.13 1.55
N PRO A 47 -5.80 -2.46 1.34
CA PRO A 47 -6.80 -1.54 0.82
C PRO A 47 -7.13 -0.39 1.76
N THR A 48 -7.79 0.62 1.22
CA THR A 48 -8.32 1.77 1.94
C THR A 48 -9.20 1.36 3.14
N GLY A 49 -9.09 2.10 4.24
CA GLY A 49 -9.92 1.89 5.44
C GLY A 49 -9.38 0.89 6.44
N PHE A 50 -8.17 0.38 6.25
CA PHE A 50 -7.56 -0.65 7.11
C PHE A 50 -7.45 -0.25 8.59
N ALA A 51 -7.38 1.05 8.89
CA ALA A 51 -7.24 1.57 10.26
C ALA A 51 -8.58 2.04 10.87
N ASN A 52 -9.65 2.10 10.09
CA ASN A 52 -10.94 2.48 10.60
C ASN A 52 -11.69 1.27 11.20
N PRO A 53 -11.95 1.23 12.52
CA PRO A 53 -12.54 0.08 13.20
C PRO A 53 -13.97 -0.23 12.77
N GLN A 54 -14.65 0.71 12.08
CA GLN A 54 -15.97 0.46 11.50
C GLN A 54 -15.90 -0.40 10.23
N TYR A 55 -14.74 -0.42 9.55
CA TYR A 55 -14.55 -1.11 8.29
C TYR A 55 -13.63 -2.31 8.38
N SER A 56 -12.64 -2.27 9.30
CA SER A 56 -11.57 -3.26 9.30
C SER A 56 -11.03 -3.58 10.69
N LYS A 57 -10.58 -4.83 10.87
CA LYS A 57 -9.82 -5.31 12.02
C LYS A 57 -8.34 -5.51 11.68
N THR A 58 -7.89 -4.96 10.57
CA THR A 58 -6.54 -5.19 10.03
C THR A 58 -5.46 -4.51 10.87
N LEU A 59 -5.67 -3.26 11.32
CA LEU A 59 -4.65 -2.48 12.02
C LEU A 59 -4.02 -3.18 13.24
N PRO A 60 -4.77 -3.78 14.18
CA PRO A 60 -4.17 -4.47 15.33
C PRO A 60 -3.22 -5.61 14.93
N MET A 61 -3.52 -6.30 13.83
CA MET A 61 -2.66 -7.36 13.30
C MET A 61 -1.39 -6.82 12.65
N LEU A 62 -1.50 -5.71 11.90
CA LEU A 62 -0.31 -5.03 11.33
C LEU A 62 0.64 -4.58 12.44
N GLN A 63 0.11 -3.98 13.51
CA GLN A 63 0.91 -3.57 14.68
C GLN A 63 1.61 -4.75 15.36
N ARG A 64 0.88 -5.86 15.55
CA ARG A 64 1.44 -7.10 16.12
C ARG A 64 2.55 -7.69 15.26
N LEU A 65 2.40 -7.63 13.94
CA LEU A 65 3.30 -8.27 12.96
C LEU A 65 4.31 -7.30 12.35
N ARG A 66 4.56 -6.15 12.98
CA ARG A 66 5.48 -5.13 12.48
C ARG A 66 6.84 -5.68 12.06
N SER A 67 7.40 -6.63 12.82
CA SER A 67 8.70 -7.24 12.53
C SER A 67 8.64 -8.15 11.30
N ASN A 68 7.53 -8.88 11.09
CA ASN A 68 7.32 -9.71 9.90
C ASN A 68 7.17 -8.83 8.65
N ILE A 69 6.39 -7.74 8.75
CA ILE A 69 6.20 -6.78 7.67
C ILE A 69 7.53 -6.12 7.29
N ALA A 70 8.30 -5.68 8.28
CA ALA A 70 9.64 -5.14 8.05
C ALA A 70 10.57 -6.18 7.39
N GLY A 71 10.52 -7.43 7.84
CA GLY A 71 11.26 -8.55 7.25
C GLY A 71 10.86 -8.79 5.80
N PHE A 72 9.55 -8.85 5.52
CA PHE A 72 9.02 -9.03 4.17
C PHE A 72 9.57 -7.98 3.19
N VAL A 73 9.53 -6.70 3.57
CA VAL A 73 10.04 -5.62 2.72
C VAL A 73 11.57 -5.67 2.63
N ARG A 74 12.26 -5.84 3.77
CA ARG A 74 13.73 -5.92 3.79
C ARG A 74 14.26 -7.00 2.83
N ASP A 75 13.56 -8.12 2.71
CA ASP A 75 13.97 -9.27 1.91
C ASP A 75 13.54 -9.17 0.43
N GLY A 76 12.91 -8.04 0.04
CA GLY A 76 12.63 -7.67 -1.36
C GLY A 76 11.16 -7.65 -1.76
N GLY A 77 10.24 -7.88 -0.84
CA GLY A 77 8.81 -7.71 -1.08
C GLY A 77 8.41 -6.24 -1.25
N ILE A 78 7.31 -5.99 -1.94
CA ILE A 78 6.70 -4.66 -2.04
C ILE A 78 5.43 -4.60 -1.20
N LEU A 79 5.37 -3.62 -0.31
CA LEU A 79 4.20 -3.33 0.51
C LEU A 79 3.49 -2.10 -0.06
N THR A 80 2.26 -2.29 -0.54
CA THR A 80 1.39 -1.21 -1.05
C THR A 80 0.27 -0.95 -0.05
N ILE A 81 0.11 0.31 0.38
CA ILE A 81 -0.84 0.72 1.42
C ILE A 81 -1.68 1.87 0.91
N PHE A 82 -3.00 1.72 0.98
CA PHE A 82 -3.96 2.77 0.69
C PHE A 82 -4.41 3.50 1.97
N GLY A 83 -5.14 4.59 1.84
CA GLY A 83 -5.52 5.47 2.94
C GLY A 83 -6.18 4.76 4.13
N PRO A 84 -5.87 5.15 5.37
CA PRO A 84 -6.37 4.48 6.58
C PRO A 84 -7.83 4.86 6.92
N LEU A 85 -8.40 5.92 6.32
CA LEU A 85 -9.75 6.46 6.56
C LEU A 85 -10.06 6.75 8.04
N VAL A 86 -9.12 7.40 8.70
CA VAL A 86 -9.25 7.98 10.05
C VAL A 86 -8.74 9.41 10.03
N PRO A 87 -9.10 10.29 10.99
CA PRO A 87 -8.68 11.70 10.99
C PRO A 87 -7.17 11.89 10.87
N GLU A 88 -6.40 11.10 11.64
CA GLU A 88 -4.94 11.05 11.58
C GLU A 88 -4.46 9.64 11.86
N HIS A 89 -3.33 9.25 11.25
CA HIS A 89 -2.71 7.94 11.50
C HIS A 89 -1.18 8.03 11.45
N ASN A 90 -0.54 7.56 12.52
CA ASN A 90 0.90 7.32 12.57
C ASN A 90 1.17 5.85 12.22
N TYR A 91 1.99 5.61 11.20
CA TYR A 91 2.31 4.26 10.74
C TYR A 91 3.44 3.63 11.59
N GLU A 92 3.25 3.55 12.93
CA GLU A 92 4.26 3.02 13.86
C GLU A 92 4.62 1.54 13.63
N TRP A 93 3.82 0.84 12.83
CA TRP A 93 4.07 -0.53 12.42
C TRP A 93 4.95 -0.65 11.17
N LEU A 94 5.24 0.46 10.49
CA LEU A 94 6.19 0.51 9.37
C LEU A 94 7.62 0.71 9.90
N PRO A 95 8.64 0.22 9.16
CA PRO A 95 10.05 0.46 9.50
C PRO A 95 10.54 1.86 9.14
N LEU A 96 9.77 2.64 8.37
CA LEU A 96 10.05 4.02 8.00
C LEU A 96 8.96 4.95 8.55
N PRO A 97 9.30 6.16 9.02
CA PRO A 97 8.35 7.08 9.63
C PRO A 97 7.42 7.71 8.59
N LEU A 98 6.11 7.55 8.81
CA LEU A 98 5.07 8.09 7.96
C LEU A 98 3.88 8.52 8.82
N LYS A 99 3.24 9.65 8.47
CA LYS A 99 1.97 10.08 9.05
C LYS A 99 0.97 10.38 7.94
N TYR A 100 -0.31 10.15 8.20
CA TYR A 100 -1.44 10.49 7.34
C TYR A 100 -2.35 11.48 8.06
N VAL A 101 -2.94 12.40 7.28
CA VAL A 101 -3.97 13.34 7.72
C VAL A 101 -5.13 13.29 6.72
N CYS A 102 -6.34 13.07 7.23
CA CYS A 102 -7.55 13.03 6.43
C CYS A 102 -7.97 14.45 5.97
N GLU A 103 -8.10 14.62 4.68
CA GLU A 103 -8.68 15.81 4.03
C GLU A 103 -9.21 15.37 2.67
N LEU A 104 -10.48 14.96 2.63
CA LEU A 104 -11.11 14.47 1.40
C LEU A 104 -11.09 15.57 0.33
N SER A 105 -10.57 15.24 -0.83
CA SER A 105 -10.44 16.18 -1.94
C SER A 105 -10.34 15.46 -3.28
N SER A 106 -10.90 16.10 -4.33
CA SER A 106 -10.63 15.76 -5.71
C SER A 106 -9.85 16.92 -6.30
N GLN A 107 -8.60 16.71 -6.68
CA GLN A 107 -7.73 17.80 -7.13
C GLN A 107 -6.69 17.32 -8.14
N ILE A 108 -6.21 18.26 -8.94
CA ILE A 108 -5.14 17.98 -9.89
C ILE A 108 -3.88 17.57 -9.12
N ILE A 109 -3.30 16.44 -9.49
CA ILE A 109 -2.03 15.98 -8.92
C ILE A 109 -0.88 16.27 -9.88
N THR A 110 0.31 16.47 -9.31
CA THR A 110 1.57 16.59 -10.06
C THR A 110 2.45 15.38 -9.75
N ALA A 111 2.89 14.69 -10.80
CA ALA A 111 3.81 13.54 -10.71
C ALA A 111 5.27 13.99 -10.80
N THR A 112 6.14 13.29 -10.10
CA THR A 112 7.58 13.30 -10.36
C THR A 112 7.93 12.28 -11.45
N GLU A 113 9.19 12.24 -11.89
CA GLU A 113 9.67 11.26 -12.89
C GLU A 113 9.86 9.84 -12.33
N HIS A 114 9.31 9.55 -11.15
CA HIS A 114 9.44 8.25 -10.52
C HIS A 114 8.51 7.21 -11.19
N GLU A 115 9.04 6.02 -11.50
CA GLU A 115 8.30 4.92 -12.17
C GLU A 115 6.99 4.55 -11.43
N CYS A 116 6.94 4.69 -10.11
CA CYS A 116 5.76 4.41 -9.28
C CYS A 116 4.59 5.38 -9.52
N SER A 117 4.80 6.51 -10.21
CA SER A 117 3.74 7.47 -10.56
C SER A 117 2.61 6.84 -11.37
N CYS A 118 2.88 5.73 -12.07
CA CYS A 118 1.88 4.94 -12.79
C CYS A 118 0.82 4.27 -11.90
N LEU A 119 0.89 4.40 -10.55
CA LEU A 119 -0.16 3.91 -9.64
C LEU A 119 -1.50 4.57 -9.97
N CYS A 120 -1.48 5.87 -10.25
CA CYS A 120 -2.67 6.64 -10.59
C CYS A 120 -2.71 6.91 -12.09
N CYS A 121 -3.83 6.55 -12.73
CA CYS A 121 -4.02 6.74 -14.17
C CYS A 121 -4.85 8.00 -14.52
N THR A 122 -5.32 8.76 -13.53
CA THR A 122 -6.06 10.01 -13.70
C THR A 122 -5.27 11.21 -13.19
N LEU A 123 -5.51 12.39 -13.80
CA LEU A 123 -4.90 13.64 -13.35
C LEU A 123 -5.64 14.27 -12.17
N THR A 124 -6.87 13.82 -11.90
CA THR A 124 -7.74 14.38 -10.85
C THR A 124 -8.33 13.27 -9.99
N PRO A 125 -7.49 12.48 -9.29
CA PRO A 125 -8.00 11.42 -8.44
C PRO A 125 -8.72 11.97 -7.21
N GLU A 126 -9.62 11.17 -6.68
CA GLU A 126 -10.10 11.36 -5.33
C GLU A 126 -9.00 10.96 -4.34
N CYS A 127 -8.71 11.85 -3.39
CA CYS A 127 -7.74 11.59 -2.33
C CYS A 127 -8.43 11.67 -0.96
N ASP A 128 -8.21 10.66 -0.13
CA ASP A 128 -8.76 10.60 1.23
C ASP A 128 -8.08 11.61 2.17
N GLY A 129 -6.88 12.07 1.79
CA GLY A 129 -6.08 12.96 2.59
C GLY A 129 -4.69 13.17 1.97
N TYR A 130 -3.73 13.45 2.83
CA TYR A 130 -2.34 13.60 2.42
C TYR A 130 -1.39 12.90 3.40
N LEU A 131 -0.17 12.67 2.93
CA LEU A 131 0.88 11.99 3.67
C LEU A 131 1.95 13.01 4.12
N LEU A 132 2.52 12.77 5.29
CA LEU A 132 3.67 13.48 5.84
C LEU A 132 4.82 12.47 5.94
N PRO A 133 5.63 12.32 4.87
CA PRO A 133 6.75 11.39 4.86
C PRO A 133 7.89 11.88 5.75
N GLY A 134 8.46 10.96 6.53
CA GLY A 134 9.70 11.18 7.21
C GLY A 134 10.91 10.69 6.40
N GLU A 135 12.05 10.56 7.07
CA GLU A 135 13.29 10.10 6.44
C GLU A 135 13.15 8.73 5.79
N GLY A 136 13.71 8.57 4.59
CA GLY A 136 13.67 7.33 3.81
C GLY A 136 12.50 7.23 2.83
N PHE A 137 11.56 8.18 2.82
CA PHE A 137 10.52 8.29 1.82
C PHE A 137 10.80 9.39 0.79
N GLU A 138 10.46 9.09 -0.47
CA GLU A 138 10.40 10.02 -1.58
C GLU A 138 8.94 10.30 -1.94
N THR A 139 8.61 11.58 -2.20
CA THR A 139 7.28 11.97 -2.67
C THR A 139 7.19 11.81 -4.19
N VAL A 140 6.23 11.02 -4.64
CA VAL A 140 6.00 10.68 -6.06
C VAL A 140 4.87 11.49 -6.66
N LEU A 141 3.73 11.61 -5.96
CA LEU A 141 2.62 12.46 -6.37
C LEU A 141 2.35 13.52 -5.32
N LYS A 142 2.04 14.73 -5.78
CA LYS A 142 1.75 15.90 -4.93
C LYS A 142 0.41 16.51 -5.30
N ASP A 143 -0.29 17.00 -4.30
CA ASP A 143 -1.44 17.86 -4.48
C ASP A 143 -1.01 19.30 -4.84
N PRO A 144 -1.96 20.22 -5.20
CA PRO A 144 -1.64 21.59 -5.54
C PRO A 144 -1.01 22.42 -4.41
N LYS A 145 -1.14 21.96 -3.16
CA LYS A 145 -0.49 22.58 -2.00
C LYS A 145 0.93 22.03 -1.79
N GLY A 146 1.42 21.14 -2.66
CA GLY A 146 2.73 20.51 -2.56
C GLY A 146 2.82 19.36 -1.54
N ARG A 147 1.70 18.91 -0.97
CA ARG A 147 1.63 17.82 0.00
C ARG A 147 1.66 16.47 -0.72
N ALA A 148 2.28 15.48 -0.09
CA ALA A 148 2.38 14.14 -0.68
C ALA A 148 1.03 13.42 -0.68
N VAL A 149 0.65 12.81 -1.81
CA VAL A 149 -0.49 11.89 -1.94
C VAL A 149 -0.05 10.47 -2.34
N LEU A 150 1.17 10.32 -2.81
CA LEU A 150 1.84 9.05 -3.04
C LEU A 150 3.30 9.20 -2.65
N VAL A 151 3.79 8.27 -1.85
CA VAL A 151 5.19 8.19 -1.43
C VAL A 151 5.74 6.79 -1.66
N VAL A 152 7.05 6.70 -1.90
CA VAL A 152 7.79 5.45 -1.98
C VAL A 152 8.97 5.50 -1.03
N GLY A 153 9.18 4.45 -0.25
CA GLY A 153 10.32 4.31 0.64
C GLY A 153 11.06 3.02 0.36
N LYS A 154 12.38 3.08 0.24
CA LYS A 154 13.22 1.89 0.11
C LYS A 154 13.60 1.37 1.49
N TYR A 155 13.35 0.09 1.74
CA TYR A 155 13.78 -0.57 2.97
C TYR A 155 14.40 -1.93 2.66
N GLY A 156 15.70 -2.07 2.90
CA GLY A 156 16.46 -3.24 2.48
C GLY A 156 16.46 -3.42 0.96
N GLN A 157 15.93 -4.54 0.48
CA GLN A 157 15.83 -4.86 -0.95
C GLN A 157 14.45 -4.57 -1.55
N GLY A 158 13.45 -4.22 -0.72
CA GLY A 158 12.07 -3.98 -1.12
C GLY A 158 11.65 -2.52 -1.01
N LEU A 159 10.37 -2.29 -1.23
CA LEU A 159 9.76 -0.96 -1.26
C LEU A 159 8.49 -0.93 -0.41
N ILE A 160 8.26 0.23 0.21
CA ILE A 160 6.99 0.61 0.81
C ILE A 160 6.39 1.69 -0.07
N VAL A 161 5.19 1.45 -0.59
CA VAL A 161 4.41 2.39 -1.39
C VAL A 161 3.16 2.73 -0.59
N ALA A 162 2.99 3.99 -0.22
CA ALA A 162 1.82 4.45 0.50
C ALA A 162 1.12 5.57 -0.26
N THR A 163 -0.20 5.50 -0.33
CA THR A 163 -1.00 6.48 -1.06
C THR A 163 -2.28 6.85 -0.31
N SER A 164 -2.72 8.09 -0.48
CA SER A 164 -4.04 8.57 -0.08
C SER A 164 -5.04 8.62 -1.26
N VAL A 165 -4.62 8.20 -2.44
CA VAL A 165 -5.51 8.04 -3.59
C VAL A 165 -6.54 6.96 -3.28
N HIS A 166 -7.84 7.28 -3.44
CA HIS A 166 -8.95 6.38 -3.11
C HIS A 166 -9.24 5.36 -4.23
N GLU A 167 -8.73 5.61 -5.41
CA GLU A 167 -8.98 4.80 -6.60
C GLU A 167 -8.16 3.51 -6.63
N PHE A 168 -8.59 2.56 -7.45
CA PHE A 168 -7.81 1.35 -7.71
C PHE A 168 -6.50 1.69 -8.42
N PRO A 169 -5.41 0.97 -8.13
CA PRO A 169 -4.16 1.17 -8.83
C PRO A 169 -4.29 0.75 -10.29
N ALA A 170 -3.59 1.43 -11.17
CA ALA A 170 -3.51 1.06 -12.57
C ALA A 170 -2.83 -0.32 -12.75
N ALA A 171 -3.21 -1.04 -13.81
CA ALA A 171 -2.61 -2.32 -14.16
C ALA A 171 -1.09 -2.23 -14.38
N GLU A 172 -0.61 -1.11 -14.91
CA GLU A 172 0.81 -0.80 -15.11
C GLU A 172 1.57 -0.81 -13.80
N TYR A 173 1.00 -0.21 -12.75
CA TYR A 173 1.59 -0.21 -11.42
C TYR A 173 1.77 -1.64 -10.87
N ILE A 174 0.75 -2.48 -10.99
CA ILE A 174 0.82 -3.87 -10.54
C ILE A 174 1.94 -4.62 -11.28
N ARG A 175 2.01 -4.48 -12.61
CA ARG A 175 3.07 -5.11 -13.42
C ARG A 175 4.46 -4.60 -13.03
N TRP A 176 4.61 -3.29 -12.87
CA TRP A 176 5.85 -2.68 -12.42
C TRP A 176 6.27 -3.23 -11.05
N ALA A 177 5.38 -3.20 -10.07
CA ALA A 177 5.67 -3.67 -8.73
C ALA A 177 6.07 -5.16 -8.71
N LEU A 178 5.33 -6.02 -9.39
CA LEU A 178 5.64 -7.44 -9.47
C LEU A 178 6.97 -7.73 -10.22
N GLY A 179 7.34 -6.88 -11.18
CA GLY A 179 8.62 -6.97 -11.88
C GLY A 179 9.83 -6.56 -11.03
N LYS A 180 9.63 -5.67 -10.06
CA LYS A 180 10.68 -5.20 -9.13
C LYS A 180 10.80 -6.09 -7.88
N ALA A 181 9.70 -6.71 -7.44
CA ALA A 181 9.62 -7.43 -6.19
C ALA A 181 10.28 -8.82 -6.24
N LYS A 182 10.84 -9.23 -5.10
CA LYS A 182 11.24 -10.62 -4.84
C LYS A 182 10.21 -11.31 -3.98
N SER A 183 10.04 -12.62 -4.18
CA SER A 183 9.16 -13.43 -3.33
C SER A 183 9.72 -13.55 -1.92
N SER A 184 9.00 -13.03 -0.94
CA SER A 184 9.40 -12.95 0.46
C SER A 184 8.34 -13.55 1.38
N LYS A 185 8.72 -13.92 2.59
CA LYS A 185 7.84 -14.49 3.62
C LYS A 185 7.26 -13.34 4.46
N LEU A 186 5.95 -13.42 4.76
CA LEU A 186 5.29 -12.54 5.72
C LEU A 186 5.36 -13.11 7.13
#